data_e7a2a41cc93df9306ca047b909d5d2bd
#
_entry.id   e7a2a41cc93df9306ca047b909d5d2bd
#
_cell.length_a   1.000
_cell.length_b   1.000
_cell.length_c   1.000
_cell.angle_alpha   90.00
_cell.angle_beta   90.00
_cell.angle_gamma   90.00
#
_symmetry.space_group_name_H-M   'P 1'
#
loop_
_entity.id
_entity.type
_entity.pdbx_description
1 polymer ?
#
loop_
_entity_poly.entity_id
_entity_poly.type
_entity_poly.pdbx_seq_one_letter_code
_entity_poly.pdbx_strand_id
1 'polypeptide(L)'
;ILNATSILGKQHGVNLDTTVTTSLLANAGSSDKLYKINSIIVANVDGTNAADVTISWYNGSNDHYIAKTISVPADSTLVLIGKDSPIYLEEGQSIRGGASANSDLSTLICYEILDDA
;
A
#
# COMPACT_ATOMS: atom_id res chain seq x y z
N ILE A 1 1.68 21.14 -1.73
CA ILE A 1 2.89 20.77 -0.99
C ILE A 1 3.74 21.98 -0.66
N LEU A 2 3.76 22.98 -1.53
CA LEU A 2 4.49 24.22 -1.25
C LEU A 2 4.00 24.88 0.04
N ASN A 3 2.75 24.64 0.42
CA ASN A 3 2.12 25.22 1.59
C ASN A 3 2.01 24.25 2.76
N ALA A 4 2.68 23.09 2.67
CA ALA A 4 2.62 22.12 3.75
C ALA A 4 3.23 22.70 5.01
N THR A 5 2.49 22.66 6.12
CA THR A 5 2.94 23.20 7.40
C THR A 5 3.60 22.14 8.27
N SER A 6 3.39 20.86 7.97
CA SER A 6 4.03 19.77 8.70
C SER A 6 4.19 18.54 7.79
N ILE A 7 5.21 17.76 8.10
CA ILE A 7 5.47 16.47 7.45
C ILE A 7 5.58 15.44 8.56
N LEU A 8 4.75 14.41 8.50
CA LEU A 8 4.70 13.37 9.51
C LEU A 8 4.94 12.00 8.88
N GLY A 9 6.05 11.37 9.26
CA GLY A 9 6.35 10.01 8.81
C GLY A 9 5.50 8.99 9.54
N LYS A 10 4.99 8.02 8.79
CA LYS A 10 4.11 6.97 9.32
C LYS A 10 4.44 5.63 8.71
N GLN A 11 4.05 4.59 9.42
CA GLN A 11 4.19 3.21 8.96
C GLN A 11 2.92 2.46 9.29
N HIS A 12 2.45 1.64 8.33
CA HIS A 12 1.19 0.92 8.48
C HIS A 12 1.38 -0.53 8.05
N GLY A 13 0.99 -1.46 8.89
CA GLY A 13 1.08 -2.89 8.61
C GLY A 13 -0.30 -3.49 8.45
N VAL A 14 -0.47 -4.33 7.42
CA VAL A 14 -1.73 -4.99 7.12
C VAL A 14 -1.45 -6.42 6.67
N ASN A 15 -2.17 -7.38 7.24
CA ASN A 15 -2.20 -8.75 6.72
C ASN A 15 -3.22 -8.81 5.60
N LEU A 16 -2.82 -9.37 4.46
CA LEU A 16 -3.68 -9.42 3.29
C LEU A 16 -4.68 -10.57 3.39
N ASP A 17 -5.93 -10.30 2.99
CA ASP A 17 -6.95 -11.33 2.83
C ASP A 17 -7.13 -11.65 1.35
N THR A 18 -8.11 -12.47 1.01
CA THR A 18 -8.33 -12.91 -0.37
C THR A 18 -9.15 -11.93 -1.20
N THR A 19 -9.59 -10.82 -0.62
CA THR A 19 -10.33 -9.78 -1.34
C THR A 19 -9.35 -8.73 -1.86
N VAL A 20 -9.12 -8.71 -3.17
CA VAL A 20 -8.09 -7.84 -3.76
C VAL A 20 -8.50 -6.37 -3.84
N THR A 21 -9.72 -6.03 -3.45
CA THR A 21 -10.21 -4.66 -3.40
C THR A 21 -10.27 -4.09 -1.98
N THR A 22 -9.70 -4.77 -1.01
CA THR A 22 -9.64 -4.29 0.36
C THR A 22 -8.77 -3.05 0.45
N SER A 23 -9.27 -1.99 1.10
CA SER A 23 -8.50 -0.78 1.32
C SER A 23 -7.41 -1.04 2.36
N LEU A 24 -6.15 -0.85 1.97
CA LEU A 24 -5.01 -1.06 2.84
C LEU A 24 -4.58 0.23 3.51
N LEU A 25 -4.65 1.33 2.79
CA LEU A 25 -4.35 2.67 3.29
C LEU A 25 -5.18 3.66 2.51
N ALA A 26 -5.96 4.50 3.19
CA ALA A 26 -6.84 5.46 2.54
C ALA A 26 -6.58 6.87 3.03
N ASN A 27 -6.64 7.83 2.11
CA ASN A 27 -6.65 9.24 2.42
C ASN A 27 -8.09 9.73 2.34
N ALA A 28 -8.65 10.16 3.47
CA ALA A 28 -10.06 10.55 3.54
C ALA A 28 -10.37 11.73 2.61
N GLY A 29 -11.60 11.78 2.11
CA GLY A 29 -12.01 12.76 1.10
C GLY A 29 -12.01 14.21 1.55
N SER A 30 -11.88 14.48 2.85
CA SER A 30 -11.85 15.84 3.38
C SER A 30 -10.71 16.02 4.39
N SER A 31 -9.60 15.31 4.17
CA SER A 31 -8.48 15.31 5.11
C SER A 31 -7.63 16.57 5.04
N ASP A 32 -7.64 17.29 3.93
CA ASP A 32 -6.73 18.40 3.61
C ASP A 32 -5.26 17.97 3.68
N LYS A 33 -4.99 16.68 3.37
CA LYS A 33 -3.66 16.11 3.45
C LYS A 33 -3.29 15.40 2.16
N LEU A 34 -2.00 15.34 1.91
CA LEU A 34 -1.43 14.53 0.85
C LEU A 34 -0.58 13.43 1.49
N TYR A 35 -0.81 12.19 1.09
CA TYR A 35 0.01 11.08 1.55
C TYR A 35 1.05 10.76 0.48
N LYS A 36 2.32 10.71 0.89
CA LYS A 36 3.41 10.28 0.02
C LYS A 36 3.82 8.87 0.45
N ILE A 37 3.58 7.89 -0.40
CA ILE A 37 3.96 6.51 -0.13
C ILE A 37 5.41 6.33 -0.55
N ASN A 38 6.29 6.08 0.42
CA ASN A 38 7.71 5.92 0.16
C ASN A 38 8.10 4.48 -0.17
N SER A 39 7.43 3.52 0.47
CA SER A 39 7.71 2.11 0.19
C SER A 39 6.51 1.24 0.51
N ILE A 40 6.37 0.17 -0.27
CA ILE A 40 5.41 -0.92 -0.02
C ILE A 40 6.20 -2.21 -0.12
N ILE A 41 6.26 -2.96 0.96
CA ILE A 41 6.89 -4.27 0.96
C ILE A 41 5.88 -5.33 1.38
N VAL A 42 6.01 -6.51 0.81
CA VAL A 42 5.11 -7.63 1.08
C VAL A 42 5.97 -8.82 1.49
N ALA A 43 5.74 -9.32 2.69
CA ALA A 43 6.46 -10.48 3.21
C ALA A 43 5.53 -11.68 3.25
N ASN A 44 6.00 -12.82 2.73
CA ASN A 44 5.28 -14.08 2.87
C ASN A 44 5.72 -14.74 4.17
N VAL A 45 4.80 -14.83 5.12
CA VAL A 45 5.07 -15.40 6.45
C VAL A 45 4.72 -16.89 6.53
N ASP A 46 4.25 -17.48 5.43
CA ASP A 46 4.05 -18.92 5.33
C ASP A 46 5.39 -19.58 4.98
N GLY A 47 5.83 -20.51 5.82
CA GLY A 47 7.11 -21.18 5.63
C GLY A 47 7.08 -22.30 4.59
N THR A 48 5.93 -22.57 3.96
CA THR A 48 5.75 -23.72 3.09
C THR A 48 5.29 -23.34 1.68
N ASN A 49 4.31 -22.44 1.56
CA ASN A 49 3.64 -22.15 0.30
C ASN A 49 3.90 -20.73 -0.19
N ALA A 50 4.09 -20.59 -1.50
CA ALA A 50 4.06 -19.28 -2.15
C ALA A 50 2.63 -18.74 -2.17
N ALA A 51 2.48 -17.42 -2.24
CA ALA A 51 1.20 -16.77 -2.42
C ALA A 51 1.35 -15.62 -3.41
N ASP A 52 0.28 -15.31 -4.13
CA ASP A 52 0.29 -14.22 -5.10
C ASP A 52 -0.25 -12.95 -4.46
N VAL A 53 0.37 -11.82 -4.74
CA VAL A 53 -0.06 -10.52 -4.24
C VAL A 53 -0.62 -9.68 -5.37
N THR A 54 -1.69 -8.94 -5.07
CA THR A 54 -2.27 -7.94 -5.97
C THR A 54 -2.42 -6.64 -5.20
N ILE A 55 -1.75 -5.59 -5.66
CA ILE A 55 -1.80 -4.26 -5.04
C ILE A 55 -2.14 -3.25 -6.12
N SER A 56 -3.05 -2.33 -5.82
CA SER A 56 -3.46 -1.30 -6.76
C SER A 56 -3.54 0.06 -6.10
N TRP A 57 -3.42 1.11 -6.93
CA TRP A 57 -3.70 2.48 -6.56
C TRP A 57 -5.11 2.82 -7.04
N TYR A 58 -6.00 3.14 -6.10
CA TYR A 58 -7.39 3.46 -6.39
C TYR A 58 -7.55 4.97 -6.39
N ASN A 59 -7.94 5.52 -7.54
CA ASN A 59 -8.03 6.97 -7.73
C ASN A 59 -9.37 7.58 -7.32
N GLY A 60 -10.22 6.78 -6.68
CA GLY A 60 -11.58 7.17 -6.31
C GLY A 60 -12.63 6.62 -7.26
N SER A 61 -12.23 6.09 -8.40
CA SER A 61 -13.13 5.51 -9.41
C SER A 61 -12.62 4.19 -9.97
N ASN A 62 -11.33 4.11 -10.26
CA ASN A 62 -10.71 2.94 -10.88
C ASN A 62 -9.45 2.52 -10.16
N ASP A 63 -9.17 1.22 -10.21
CA ASP A 63 -7.91 0.66 -9.71
C ASP A 63 -6.87 0.66 -10.82
N HIS A 64 -5.68 1.12 -10.49
CA HIS A 64 -4.50 1.01 -11.36
C HIS A 64 -3.49 0.12 -10.65
N TYR A 65 -3.14 -0.99 -11.28
CA TYR A 65 -2.34 -2.02 -10.59
C TYR A 65 -0.87 -1.62 -10.48
N ILE A 66 -0.34 -1.77 -9.28
CA ILE A 66 1.10 -1.70 -9.01
C ILE A 66 1.68 -3.09 -9.20
N ALA A 67 0.97 -4.11 -8.71
CA ALA A 67 1.31 -5.51 -8.89
C ALA A 67 0.03 -6.31 -9.03
N LYS A 68 -0.01 -7.20 -10.02
CA LYS A 68 -1.17 -8.06 -10.22
C LYS A 68 -0.70 -9.50 -10.26
N THR A 69 -1.13 -10.28 -9.27
CA THR A 69 -0.88 -11.72 -9.19
C THR A 69 0.62 -12.05 -9.24
N ILE A 70 1.42 -11.29 -8.49
CA ILE A 70 2.86 -11.52 -8.42
C ILE A 70 3.15 -12.54 -7.33
N SER A 71 3.85 -13.62 -7.67
CA SER A 71 4.18 -14.67 -6.73
C SER A 71 5.23 -14.20 -5.73
N VAL A 72 4.95 -14.41 -4.45
CA VAL A 72 5.90 -14.18 -3.35
C VAL A 72 6.24 -15.55 -2.76
N PRO A 73 7.46 -16.05 -2.97
CA PRO A 73 7.83 -17.37 -2.44
C PRO A 73 7.74 -17.43 -0.92
N ALA A 74 7.59 -18.62 -0.38
CA ALA A 74 7.56 -18.86 1.06
C ALA A 74 8.79 -18.22 1.73
N ASP A 75 8.57 -17.60 2.89
CA ASP A 75 9.62 -16.95 3.69
C ASP A 75 10.40 -15.85 2.95
N SER A 76 9.81 -15.26 1.89
CA SER A 76 10.46 -14.21 1.10
C SER A 76 9.74 -12.88 1.24
N THR A 77 10.46 -11.81 0.89
CA THR A 77 9.91 -10.46 0.89
C THR A 77 10.04 -9.85 -0.50
N LEU A 78 8.97 -9.22 -0.95
CA LEU A 78 8.93 -8.51 -2.23
C LEU A 78 8.83 -7.01 -1.97
N VAL A 79 9.73 -6.23 -2.56
CA VAL A 79 9.67 -4.77 -2.51
C VAL A 79 8.91 -4.31 -3.76
N LEU A 80 7.66 -3.87 -3.58
CA LEU A 80 6.85 -3.38 -4.69
C LEU A 80 7.19 -1.94 -5.05
N ILE A 81 7.30 -1.09 -4.02
CA ILE A 81 7.60 0.32 -4.19
C ILE A 81 8.79 0.63 -3.30
N GLY A 82 9.82 1.17 -3.91
CA GLY A 82 10.98 1.66 -3.21
C GLY A 82 10.99 3.18 -3.15
N LYS A 83 11.95 3.72 -2.45
CA LYS A 83 12.11 5.14 -2.21
C LYS A 83 12.22 5.96 -3.50
N ASP A 84 12.72 5.35 -4.59
CA ASP A 84 12.95 6.04 -5.86
C ASP A 84 11.70 6.15 -6.73
N SER A 85 10.58 5.53 -6.31
CA SER A 85 9.34 5.52 -7.09
C SER A 85 8.14 5.79 -6.19
N PRO A 86 8.11 6.96 -5.52
CA PRO A 86 7.01 7.23 -4.59
C PRO A 86 5.67 7.35 -5.29
N ILE A 87 4.61 7.03 -4.56
CA ILE A 87 3.23 7.16 -5.00
C ILE A 87 2.54 8.13 -4.08
N TYR A 88 1.69 8.98 -4.65
CA TYR A 88 0.93 9.96 -3.86
C TYR A 88 -0.53 9.56 -3.78
N LEU A 89 -1.12 9.76 -2.59
CA LEU A 89 -2.57 9.63 -2.40
C LEU A 89 -3.12 11.01 -2.10
N GLU A 90 -3.90 11.53 -3.04
CA GLU A 90 -4.69 12.74 -2.82
C GLU A 90 -5.96 12.38 -2.06
N GLU A 91 -6.75 13.37 -1.68
CA GLU A 91 -7.99 13.13 -0.96
C GLU A 91 -8.93 12.18 -1.74
N GLY A 92 -9.49 11.21 -1.05
CA GLY A 92 -10.39 10.24 -1.66
C GLY A 92 -9.71 9.08 -2.37
N GLN A 93 -8.39 9.00 -2.32
CA GLN A 93 -7.63 7.93 -2.96
C GLN A 93 -7.12 6.92 -1.93
N SER A 94 -6.76 5.74 -2.39
CA SER A 94 -6.32 4.68 -1.48
C SER A 94 -5.40 3.68 -2.18
N ILE A 95 -4.67 2.92 -1.36
CA ILE A 95 -3.98 1.71 -1.78
C ILE A 95 -4.89 0.54 -1.42
N ARG A 96 -5.16 -0.32 -2.40
CA ARG A 96 -6.02 -1.49 -2.22
C ARG A 96 -5.27 -2.74 -2.60
N GLY A 97 -5.68 -3.87 -2.06
CA GLY A 97 -5.06 -5.11 -2.46
C GLY A 97 -5.44 -6.31 -1.61
N GLY A 98 -4.92 -7.44 -2.03
CA GLY A 98 -5.13 -8.71 -1.36
C GLY A 98 -4.16 -9.76 -1.87
N ALA A 99 -4.39 -11.00 -1.46
CA ALA A 99 -3.51 -12.12 -1.75
C ALA A 99 -4.31 -13.33 -2.20
N SER A 100 -3.63 -14.32 -2.77
CA SER A 100 -4.26 -15.58 -3.16
C SER A 100 -4.58 -16.48 -1.95
N ALA A 101 -4.01 -16.18 -0.78
CA ALA A 101 -4.25 -16.92 0.44
C ALA A 101 -4.41 -15.98 1.61
N ASN A 102 -5.31 -16.32 2.53
CA ASN A 102 -5.64 -15.47 3.67
C ASN A 102 -4.53 -15.50 4.71
N SER A 103 -4.06 -14.32 5.13
CA SER A 103 -3.08 -14.15 6.21
C SER A 103 -1.67 -14.71 5.94
N ASP A 104 -1.36 -15.09 4.70
CA ASP A 104 -0.03 -15.54 4.34
C ASP A 104 0.91 -14.39 3.99
N LEU A 105 0.37 -13.29 3.50
CA LEU A 105 1.15 -12.13 3.12
C LEU A 105 0.90 -10.97 4.07
N SER A 106 1.97 -10.40 4.59
CA SER A 106 1.93 -9.21 5.43
C SER A 106 2.51 -8.04 4.65
N THR A 107 1.76 -6.94 4.57
CA THR A 107 2.16 -5.74 3.84
C THR A 107 2.56 -4.65 4.81
N LEU A 108 3.68 -4.00 4.53
CA LEU A 108 4.17 -2.89 5.30
C LEU A 108 4.29 -1.67 4.39
N ILE A 109 3.59 -0.60 4.75
CA ILE A 109 3.55 0.65 3.97
C ILE A 109 4.22 1.74 4.79
N CYS A 110 5.29 2.32 4.25
CA CYS A 110 5.97 3.47 4.83
C CYS A 110 5.55 4.71 4.06
N TYR A 111 5.00 5.70 4.74
CA TYR A 111 4.48 6.89 4.08
C TYR A 111 4.66 8.14 4.94
N GLU A 112 4.52 9.28 4.29
CA GLU A 112 4.53 10.58 4.95
C GLU A 112 3.22 11.29 4.72
N ILE A 113 2.71 11.94 5.74
CA ILE A 113 1.55 12.81 5.64
C ILE A 113 2.04 14.25 5.51
N LEU A 114 1.69 14.90 4.42
CA LEU A 114 2.00 16.29 4.17
C LEU A 114 0.73 17.10 4.48
N ASP A 115 0.77 17.88 5.56
CA ASP A 115 -0.39 18.63 6.02
C ASP A 115 -0.36 20.00 5.38
N ASP A 116 -1.38 20.29 4.59
CA ASP A 116 -1.56 21.56 3.90
C ASP A 116 -2.54 22.42 4.68
N ALA A 117 -2.14 22.83 5.84
CA ALA A 117 -3.02 23.55 6.74
C ALA A 117 -3.55 24.88 6.18
#